data_430b84c68d293411536fab6476775089
#
_entry.id   430b84c68d293411536fab6476775089
#
_cell.length_a   1.000
_cell.length_b   1.000
_cell.length_c   1.000
_cell.angle_alpha   90.00
_cell.angle_beta   90.00
_cell.angle_gamma   90.00
#
_symmetry.space_group_name_H-M   'P 1'
#
loop_
_entity.id
_entity.type
_entity.pdbx_description
1 polymer ?
#
loop_
_entity_poly.entity_id
_entity_poly.type
_entity_poly.pdbx_seq_one_letter_code
_entity_poly.pdbx_strand_id
1 'polypeptide(L)'
;MSGPLIVDTHMHLYRSAEEVAAAKVGYQIWEYGEREDMHFSSRSGDLASAIDGMEVADCRFAVVTNLHDVPRPGVPVQDDLVAFNRWLCGVARDDPRFYPLIAVDPNVMSVADNVAHLEQMARDEGARGIKLHPPVQRLDFAGRSLWPIFETCRRLDLAIVSHAGPASDGSGRGTPESFRPVLDAFPGLRLVLAHMGGQSWRQLPAIARDYPWVHFDLCEIVEWLGASLAPTEGEFVGLVREVGPGRVMMGSDFPWYDIDHTVDLVLDLPGLTVAEKHAMLGENAARFFRLSV
;
A
#
# COMPACT_ATOMS: atom_id res chain seq x y z
N MET A 1 30.79 3.56 3.07
CA MET A 1 29.48 4.09 3.51
C MET A 1 28.52 2.93 3.35
N SER A 2 27.69 2.61 4.36
CA SER A 2 26.60 1.64 4.21
C SER A 2 25.63 2.16 3.16
N GLY A 3 25.05 1.26 2.35
CA GLY A 3 24.00 1.59 1.39
C GLY A 3 22.77 2.20 2.09
N PRO A 4 21.76 2.65 1.33
CA PRO A 4 20.51 3.14 1.91
C PRO A 4 19.77 2.04 2.65
N LEU A 5 19.01 2.40 3.68
CA LEU A 5 18.01 1.50 4.23
C LEU A 5 16.90 1.30 3.19
N ILE A 6 16.60 0.06 2.83
CA ILE A 6 15.49 -0.27 1.93
C ILE A 6 14.34 -0.85 2.75
N VAL A 7 13.15 -0.27 2.58
CA VAL A 7 11.88 -0.72 3.17
C VAL A 7 10.82 -0.68 2.09
N ASP A 8 10.26 -1.81 1.74
CA ASP A 8 9.12 -1.89 0.85
C ASP A 8 7.82 -1.65 1.64
N THR A 9 7.11 -0.56 1.38
CA THR A 9 5.88 -0.21 2.10
C THR A 9 4.61 -0.75 1.47
N HIS A 10 4.73 -1.47 0.34
CA HIS A 10 3.59 -1.96 -0.40
C HIS A 10 3.91 -3.29 -1.08
N MET A 11 3.85 -4.35 -0.31
CA MET A 11 4.04 -5.72 -0.80
C MET A 11 2.74 -6.50 -0.68
N HIS A 12 2.36 -7.23 -1.71
CA HIS A 12 1.31 -8.23 -1.64
C HIS A 12 1.93 -9.62 -1.47
N LEU A 13 1.42 -10.37 -0.50
CA LEU A 13 1.91 -11.70 -0.19
C LEU A 13 0.76 -12.71 -0.26
N TYR A 14 0.94 -13.79 -0.98
CA TYR A 14 -0.06 -14.83 -1.16
C TYR A 14 0.38 -16.16 -0.54
N ARG A 15 -0.59 -17.01 -0.18
CA ARG A 15 -0.32 -18.29 0.47
C ARG A 15 0.34 -19.31 -0.45
N SER A 16 0.15 -19.14 -1.78
CA SER A 16 0.75 -19.99 -2.79
C SER A 16 0.88 -19.29 -4.15
N ALA A 17 1.71 -19.84 -5.04
CA ALA A 17 1.86 -19.38 -6.42
C ALA A 17 0.55 -19.48 -7.22
N GLU A 18 -0.32 -20.44 -6.90
CA GLU A 18 -1.63 -20.59 -7.55
C GLU A 18 -2.57 -19.44 -7.19
N GLU A 19 -2.54 -18.96 -5.93
CA GLU A 19 -3.29 -17.76 -5.53
C GLU A 19 -2.81 -16.52 -6.27
N VAL A 20 -1.49 -16.35 -6.42
CA VAL A 20 -0.94 -15.24 -7.22
C VAL A 20 -1.37 -15.33 -8.68
N ALA A 21 -1.27 -16.52 -9.28
CA ALA A 21 -1.71 -16.72 -10.65
C ALA A 21 -3.20 -16.35 -10.81
N ALA A 22 -4.04 -16.70 -9.83
CA ALA A 22 -5.46 -16.33 -9.83
C ALA A 22 -5.65 -14.82 -9.66
N ALA A 23 -4.89 -14.15 -8.78
CA ALA A 23 -4.95 -12.70 -8.60
C ALA A 23 -4.53 -11.93 -9.86
N LYS A 24 -3.55 -12.45 -10.60
CA LYS A 24 -3.08 -11.87 -11.87
C LYS A 24 -4.02 -12.08 -13.05
N VAL A 25 -4.98 -13.02 -12.97
CA VAL A 25 -5.96 -13.26 -14.05
C VAL A 25 -6.86 -12.05 -14.24
N GLY A 26 -6.82 -11.46 -15.43
CA GLY A 26 -7.64 -10.29 -15.77
C GLY A 26 -7.18 -8.99 -15.13
N TYR A 27 -6.05 -8.97 -14.41
CA TYR A 27 -5.44 -7.75 -13.93
C TYR A 27 -5.06 -6.85 -15.10
N GLN A 28 -5.60 -5.66 -15.12
CA GLN A 28 -5.32 -4.64 -16.13
C GLN A 28 -5.09 -3.30 -15.43
N ILE A 29 -3.92 -2.74 -15.63
CA ILE A 29 -3.62 -1.39 -15.18
C ILE A 29 -4.10 -0.43 -16.27
N TRP A 30 -5.20 0.23 -16.01
CA TRP A 30 -5.84 1.17 -16.96
C TRP A 30 -5.59 2.63 -16.58
N GLU A 31 -5.27 2.88 -15.32
CA GLU A 31 -5.25 4.24 -14.76
C GLU A 31 -4.07 5.10 -15.23
N TYR A 32 -3.00 4.50 -15.73
CA TYR A 32 -1.85 5.26 -16.23
C TYR A 32 -1.81 5.42 -17.75
N GLY A 33 -2.74 4.77 -18.46
CA GLY A 33 -2.79 4.77 -19.91
C GLY A 33 -1.81 3.77 -20.55
N GLU A 34 -1.27 4.10 -21.73
CA GLU A 34 -0.44 3.20 -22.52
C GLU A 34 1.05 3.51 -22.33
N ARG A 35 1.84 2.46 -22.16
CA ARG A 35 3.30 2.47 -22.17
C ARG A 35 3.82 1.13 -22.69
N GLU A 36 4.76 1.14 -23.63
CA GLU A 36 5.25 -0.10 -24.29
C GLU A 36 6.36 -0.79 -23.48
N ASP A 37 7.24 -0.06 -22.81
CA ASP A 37 8.44 -0.59 -22.15
C ASP A 37 8.21 -0.84 -20.64
N MET A 38 7.19 -1.68 -20.32
CA MET A 38 6.90 -1.98 -18.92
C MET A 38 7.67 -3.20 -18.42
N HIS A 39 8.29 -3.04 -17.25
CA HIS A 39 8.87 -4.15 -16.51
C HIS A 39 7.83 -4.72 -15.52
N PHE A 40 7.42 -5.96 -15.74
CA PHE A 40 6.57 -6.70 -14.78
C PHE A 40 7.36 -7.84 -14.17
N SER A 41 7.18 -8.05 -12.88
CA SER A 41 7.85 -9.16 -12.18
C SER A 41 7.40 -10.52 -12.71
N SER A 42 8.36 -11.40 -12.92
CA SER A 42 8.15 -12.82 -13.21
C SER A 42 8.08 -13.69 -11.97
N ARG A 43 8.22 -13.12 -10.78
CA ARG A 43 8.21 -13.83 -9.50
C ARG A 43 6.84 -14.42 -9.18
N SER A 44 6.82 -15.55 -8.47
CA SER A 44 5.57 -16.26 -8.14
C SER A 44 4.71 -15.54 -7.09
N GLY A 45 5.27 -14.60 -6.31
CA GLY A 45 4.51 -13.82 -5.32
C GLY A 45 4.13 -14.57 -4.03
N ASP A 46 4.57 -15.81 -3.87
CA ASP A 46 4.49 -16.54 -2.60
C ASP A 46 5.59 -16.09 -1.62
N LEU A 47 5.54 -16.61 -0.39
CA LEU A 47 6.48 -16.23 0.66
C LEU A 47 7.95 -16.47 0.27
N ALA A 48 8.25 -17.57 -0.40
CA ALA A 48 9.63 -17.90 -0.78
C ALA A 48 10.17 -16.89 -1.81
N SER A 49 9.36 -16.55 -2.80
CA SER A 49 9.74 -15.59 -3.83
C SER A 49 9.78 -14.14 -3.30
N ALA A 50 8.96 -13.82 -2.29
CA ALA A 50 9.02 -12.53 -1.61
C ALA A 50 10.33 -12.37 -0.82
N ILE A 51 10.74 -13.40 -0.08
CA ILE A 51 12.02 -13.42 0.64
C ILE A 51 13.19 -13.27 -0.34
N ASP A 52 13.19 -14.03 -1.44
CA ASP A 52 14.22 -13.92 -2.48
C ASP A 52 14.26 -12.50 -3.09
N GLY A 53 13.11 -11.91 -3.39
CA GLY A 53 13.04 -10.52 -3.87
C GLY A 53 13.59 -9.51 -2.87
N MET A 54 13.30 -9.68 -1.58
CA MET A 54 13.86 -8.84 -0.53
C MET A 54 15.39 -9.00 -0.42
N GLU A 55 15.91 -10.21 -0.55
CA GLU A 55 17.36 -10.47 -0.49
C GLU A 55 18.08 -9.85 -1.68
N VAL A 56 17.53 -9.97 -2.89
CA VAL A 56 18.11 -9.36 -4.11
C VAL A 56 18.16 -7.82 -3.98
N ALA A 57 17.12 -7.22 -3.42
CA ALA A 57 17.02 -5.76 -3.26
C ALA A 57 17.74 -5.22 -2.01
N ASP A 58 18.37 -6.06 -1.16
CA ASP A 58 18.82 -5.70 0.20
C ASP A 58 17.70 -5.03 1.03
N CYS A 59 16.45 -5.47 0.80
CA CYS A 59 15.26 -4.93 1.46
C CYS A 59 15.16 -5.48 2.87
N ARG A 60 15.27 -4.58 3.84
CA ARG A 60 15.34 -4.97 5.26
C ARG A 60 13.99 -5.24 5.90
N PHE A 61 12.94 -4.56 5.45
CA PHE A 61 11.57 -4.72 5.94
C PHE A 61 10.57 -4.60 4.79
N ALA A 62 9.49 -5.35 4.88
CA ALA A 62 8.36 -5.28 3.96
C ALA A 62 7.05 -5.09 4.72
N VAL A 63 6.28 -4.06 4.36
CA VAL A 63 4.92 -3.86 4.84
C VAL A 63 3.98 -4.63 3.92
N VAL A 64 3.36 -5.68 4.44
CA VAL A 64 2.46 -6.53 3.65
C VAL A 64 1.05 -5.96 3.70
N THR A 65 0.50 -5.68 2.52
CA THR A 65 -0.71 -4.87 2.32
C THR A 65 -1.80 -5.59 1.52
N ASN A 66 -2.05 -6.86 1.81
CA ASN A 66 -3.00 -7.64 1.02
C ASN A 66 -4.46 -7.23 1.20
N LEU A 67 -5.20 -7.37 0.10
CA LEU A 67 -6.64 -7.64 0.13
C LEU A 67 -6.86 -9.15 0.26
N HIS A 68 -8.07 -9.55 0.62
CA HIS A 68 -8.52 -10.94 0.49
C HIS A 68 -9.31 -11.07 -0.82
N ASP A 69 -8.61 -11.03 -1.95
CA ASP A 69 -9.16 -10.98 -3.31
C ASP A 69 -9.25 -12.36 -3.99
N VAL A 70 -8.55 -13.36 -3.44
CA VAL A 70 -8.56 -14.74 -3.93
C VAL A 70 -9.05 -15.69 -2.82
N PRO A 71 -10.36 -15.76 -2.55
CA PRO A 71 -10.89 -16.68 -1.55
C PRO A 71 -10.73 -18.14 -1.99
N ARG A 72 -10.42 -19.03 -1.03
CA ARG A 72 -10.26 -20.46 -1.30
C ARG A 72 -11.58 -21.10 -1.70
N PRO A 73 -11.63 -21.89 -2.78
CA PRO A 73 -12.83 -22.60 -3.19
C PRO A 73 -13.39 -23.51 -2.09
N GLY A 74 -14.71 -23.45 -1.88
CA GLY A 74 -15.39 -24.32 -0.92
C GLY A 74 -15.27 -23.89 0.55
N VAL A 75 -14.58 -22.79 0.85
CA VAL A 75 -14.52 -22.19 2.20
C VAL A 75 -15.43 -20.95 2.22
N PRO A 76 -16.25 -20.74 3.25
CA PRO A 76 -16.99 -19.49 3.41
C PRO A 76 -16.03 -18.30 3.39
N VAL A 77 -16.34 -17.27 2.60
CA VAL A 77 -15.41 -16.15 2.34
C VAL A 77 -14.98 -15.45 3.63
N GLN A 78 -15.91 -15.32 4.60
CA GLN A 78 -15.58 -14.74 5.91
C GLN A 78 -14.57 -15.59 6.68
N ASP A 79 -14.72 -16.91 6.69
CA ASP A 79 -13.83 -17.82 7.42
C ASP A 79 -12.44 -17.82 6.75
N ASP A 80 -12.40 -17.74 5.43
CA ASP A 80 -11.15 -17.66 4.69
C ASP A 80 -10.43 -16.32 4.90
N LEU A 81 -11.14 -15.20 4.97
CA LEU A 81 -10.58 -13.89 5.33
C LEU A 81 -9.92 -13.94 6.72
N VAL A 82 -10.60 -14.50 7.70
CA VAL A 82 -10.06 -14.65 9.07
C VAL A 82 -8.80 -15.53 9.06
N ALA A 83 -8.85 -16.65 8.33
CA ALA A 83 -7.70 -17.56 8.22
C ALA A 83 -6.53 -16.91 7.47
N PHE A 84 -6.80 -16.13 6.44
CA PHE A 84 -5.81 -15.37 5.70
C PHE A 84 -5.09 -14.33 6.58
N ASN A 85 -5.84 -13.54 7.34
CA ASN A 85 -5.28 -12.55 8.25
C ASN A 85 -4.39 -13.20 9.33
N ARG A 86 -4.82 -14.35 9.88
CA ARG A 86 -4.00 -15.12 10.84
C ARG A 86 -2.72 -15.66 10.21
N TRP A 87 -2.81 -16.18 8.98
CA TRP A 87 -1.64 -16.64 8.26
C TRP A 87 -0.65 -15.50 8.05
N LEU A 88 -1.12 -14.32 7.64
CA LEU A 88 -0.27 -13.17 7.41
C LEU A 88 0.44 -12.71 8.70
N CYS A 89 -0.27 -12.65 9.82
CA CYS A 89 0.35 -12.36 11.11
C CYS A 89 1.30 -13.47 11.57
N GLY A 90 1.01 -14.74 11.19
CA GLY A 90 1.91 -15.87 11.40
C GLY A 90 3.25 -15.69 10.67
N VAL A 91 3.22 -15.31 9.40
CA VAL A 91 4.43 -14.99 8.62
C VAL A 91 5.28 -13.92 9.34
N ALA A 92 4.64 -12.85 9.79
CA ALA A 92 5.35 -11.75 10.49
C ALA A 92 5.89 -12.14 11.87
N ARG A 93 5.26 -13.12 12.51
CA ARG A 93 5.77 -13.69 13.79
C ARG A 93 7.00 -14.56 13.56
N ASP A 94 7.02 -15.32 12.47
CA ASP A 94 8.11 -16.23 12.14
C ASP A 94 9.30 -15.48 11.49
N ASP A 95 9.05 -14.39 10.74
CA ASP A 95 10.07 -13.51 10.20
C ASP A 95 9.73 -12.03 10.49
N PRO A 96 10.46 -11.41 11.46
CA PRO A 96 10.18 -10.04 11.91
C PRO A 96 10.49 -8.95 10.86
N ARG A 97 10.99 -9.31 9.69
CA ARG A 97 11.13 -8.37 8.56
C ARG A 97 9.78 -7.98 7.97
N PHE A 98 8.74 -8.81 8.14
CA PHE A 98 7.39 -8.52 7.65
C PHE A 98 6.58 -7.72 8.67
N TYR A 99 5.91 -6.68 8.16
CA TYR A 99 5.01 -5.81 8.94
C TYR A 99 3.57 -6.02 8.44
N PRO A 100 2.70 -6.75 9.18
CA PRO A 100 1.42 -7.21 8.66
C PRO A 100 0.34 -6.14 8.77
N LEU A 101 -0.21 -5.72 7.63
CA LEU A 101 -1.48 -5.02 7.54
C LEU A 101 -2.54 -6.00 7.07
N ILE A 102 -3.54 -6.25 7.91
CA ILE A 102 -4.58 -7.24 7.61
C ILE A 102 -5.63 -6.71 6.64
N ALA A 103 -6.28 -7.62 5.94
CA ALA A 103 -7.42 -7.31 5.09
C ALA A 103 -8.67 -7.04 5.95
N VAL A 104 -9.38 -5.96 5.63
CA VAL A 104 -10.68 -5.58 6.22
C VAL A 104 -11.64 -5.38 5.06
N ASP A 105 -12.78 -6.11 5.05
CA ASP A 105 -13.76 -5.99 3.97
C ASP A 105 -15.21 -5.91 4.51
N PRO A 106 -15.82 -4.72 4.46
CA PRO A 106 -17.19 -4.52 4.88
C PRO A 106 -18.24 -5.22 4.00
N ASN A 107 -17.83 -5.74 2.83
CA ASN A 107 -18.74 -6.55 1.98
C ASN A 107 -18.71 -8.04 2.37
N VAL A 108 -17.70 -8.47 3.12
CA VAL A 108 -17.53 -9.87 3.58
C VAL A 108 -18.03 -10.04 5.01
N MET A 109 -17.70 -9.09 5.87
CA MET A 109 -18.14 -9.08 7.27
C MET A 109 -18.84 -7.75 7.59
N SER A 110 -19.76 -7.73 8.55
CA SER A 110 -20.32 -6.46 9.03
C SER A 110 -19.21 -5.54 9.56
N VAL A 111 -19.46 -4.23 9.59
CA VAL A 111 -18.50 -3.28 10.17
C VAL A 111 -18.17 -3.62 11.63
N ALA A 112 -19.19 -4.06 12.40
CA ALA A 112 -18.98 -4.46 13.80
C ALA A 112 -18.09 -5.71 13.93
N ASP A 113 -18.28 -6.70 13.05
CA ASP A 113 -17.44 -7.91 13.04
C ASP A 113 -16.02 -7.60 12.55
N ASN A 114 -15.86 -6.72 11.55
CA ASN A 114 -14.55 -6.23 11.12
C ASN A 114 -13.81 -5.52 12.26
N VAL A 115 -14.48 -4.67 13.04
CA VAL A 115 -13.91 -4.00 14.22
C VAL A 115 -13.47 -5.02 15.28
N ALA A 116 -14.37 -5.96 15.63
CA ALA A 116 -14.04 -6.99 16.62
C ALA A 116 -12.86 -7.87 16.18
N HIS A 117 -12.84 -8.25 14.89
CA HIS A 117 -11.73 -9.00 14.31
C HIS A 117 -10.43 -8.20 14.32
N LEU A 118 -10.45 -6.94 13.91
CA LEU A 118 -9.28 -6.06 13.93
C LEU A 118 -8.71 -5.90 15.34
N GLU A 119 -9.57 -5.67 16.35
CA GLU A 119 -9.14 -5.58 17.75
C GLU A 119 -8.51 -6.88 18.24
N GLN A 120 -9.10 -8.02 17.90
CA GLN A 120 -8.54 -9.33 18.24
C GLN A 120 -7.18 -9.53 17.56
N MET A 121 -7.09 -9.32 16.25
CA MET A 121 -5.85 -9.51 15.49
C MET A 121 -4.72 -8.60 15.98
N ALA A 122 -5.04 -7.34 16.31
CA ALA A 122 -4.03 -6.42 16.86
C ALA A 122 -3.54 -6.82 18.24
N ARG A 123 -4.43 -7.30 19.13
CA ARG A 123 -4.09 -7.68 20.49
C ARG A 123 -3.38 -9.03 20.56
N ASP A 124 -3.89 -10.04 19.83
CA ASP A 124 -3.54 -11.44 20.05
C ASP A 124 -2.58 -11.98 18.99
N GLU A 125 -2.59 -11.43 17.77
CA GLU A 125 -1.83 -11.95 16.63
C GLU A 125 -0.77 -10.98 16.09
N GLY A 126 -0.74 -9.75 16.59
CA GLY A 126 0.28 -8.77 16.22
C GLY A 126 0.03 -8.02 14.93
N ALA A 127 -1.23 -7.94 14.46
CA ALA A 127 -1.58 -7.06 13.34
C ALA A 127 -1.20 -5.61 13.65
N ARG A 128 -0.59 -4.92 12.68
CA ARG A 128 -0.04 -3.57 12.83
C ARG A 128 -0.87 -2.50 12.11
N GLY A 129 -1.87 -2.92 11.36
CA GLY A 129 -2.72 -2.02 10.59
C GLY A 129 -3.64 -2.76 9.64
N ILE A 130 -4.20 -2.00 8.70
CA ILE A 130 -5.13 -2.52 7.69
C ILE A 130 -4.76 -2.05 6.28
N LYS A 131 -5.13 -2.85 5.27
CA LYS A 131 -5.18 -2.47 3.86
C LYS A 131 -6.62 -2.18 3.46
N LEU A 132 -6.81 -1.10 2.70
CA LEU A 132 -8.07 -0.76 2.03
C LEU A 132 -7.85 -0.55 0.53
N HIS A 133 -8.86 -0.88 -0.27
CA HIS A 133 -8.86 -0.63 -1.70
C HIS A 133 -10.25 -0.12 -2.14
N PRO A 134 -10.51 1.19 -2.00
CA PRO A 134 -11.84 1.75 -2.24
C PRO A 134 -12.47 1.40 -3.59
N PRO A 135 -11.75 1.40 -4.74
CA PRO A 135 -12.32 0.97 -6.00
C PRO A 135 -12.81 -0.48 -6.00
N VAL A 136 -11.97 -1.44 -5.58
CA VAL A 136 -12.30 -2.88 -5.59
C VAL A 136 -13.38 -3.20 -4.55
N GLN A 137 -13.22 -2.72 -3.33
CA GLN A 137 -14.16 -2.93 -2.23
C GLN A 137 -15.38 -2.02 -2.28
N ARG A 138 -15.47 -1.12 -3.27
CA ARG A 138 -16.56 -0.14 -3.43
C ARG A 138 -16.82 0.68 -2.17
N LEU A 139 -15.75 1.09 -1.47
CA LEU A 139 -15.87 1.85 -0.23
C LEU A 139 -16.28 3.30 -0.53
N ASP A 140 -17.24 3.78 0.23
CA ASP A 140 -17.66 5.19 0.23
C ASP A 140 -17.26 5.84 1.57
N PHE A 141 -16.31 6.77 1.51
CA PHE A 141 -15.83 7.50 2.69
C PHE A 141 -16.68 8.73 3.04
N ALA A 142 -17.59 9.15 2.16
CA ALA A 142 -18.54 10.22 2.47
C ALA A 142 -19.59 9.76 3.49
N GLY A 143 -19.94 8.47 3.48
CA GLY A 143 -20.79 7.84 4.49
C GLY A 143 -20.04 7.53 5.79
N ARG A 144 -20.76 7.61 6.92
CA ARG A 144 -20.19 7.34 8.26
C ARG A 144 -20.14 5.85 8.63
N SER A 145 -20.61 4.97 7.77
CA SER A 145 -20.70 3.54 8.05
C SER A 145 -19.36 2.89 8.39
N LEU A 146 -18.27 3.37 7.77
CA LEU A 146 -16.92 2.84 7.98
C LEU A 146 -16.17 3.51 9.15
N TRP A 147 -16.72 4.55 9.75
CA TRP A 147 -16.04 5.31 10.81
C TRP A 147 -15.59 4.46 12.01
N PRO A 148 -16.33 3.44 12.46
CA PRO A 148 -15.86 2.58 13.56
C PRO A 148 -14.53 1.89 13.26
N ILE A 149 -14.24 1.55 11.98
CA ILE A 149 -12.95 0.96 11.58
C ILE A 149 -11.83 2.01 11.74
N PHE A 150 -12.03 3.22 11.22
CA PHE A 150 -11.04 4.31 11.33
C PHE A 150 -10.80 4.72 12.78
N GLU A 151 -11.87 4.79 13.59
CA GLU A 151 -11.75 5.09 15.01
C GLU A 151 -10.96 4.01 15.76
N THR A 152 -11.18 2.75 15.42
CA THR A 152 -10.43 1.63 15.99
C THR A 152 -8.95 1.71 15.59
N CYS A 153 -8.64 1.99 14.32
CA CYS A 153 -7.25 2.20 13.91
C CYS A 153 -6.61 3.36 14.66
N ARG A 154 -7.30 4.50 14.79
CA ARG A 154 -6.79 5.66 15.54
C ARG A 154 -6.56 5.33 17.02
N ARG A 155 -7.51 4.67 17.67
CA ARG A 155 -7.45 4.30 19.10
C ARG A 155 -6.33 3.31 19.40
N LEU A 156 -6.08 2.37 18.49
CA LEU A 156 -5.04 1.34 18.64
C LEU A 156 -3.71 1.76 17.99
N ASP A 157 -3.63 2.97 17.44
CA ASP A 157 -2.46 3.49 16.73
C ASP A 157 -1.99 2.60 15.56
N LEU A 158 -2.96 2.01 14.84
CA LEU A 158 -2.74 1.14 13.71
C LEU A 158 -2.53 1.96 12.43
N ALA A 159 -1.63 1.51 11.56
CA ALA A 159 -1.41 2.10 10.26
C ALA A 159 -2.53 1.71 9.27
N ILE A 160 -2.85 2.60 8.36
CA ILE A 160 -3.74 2.32 7.22
C ILE A 160 -2.95 2.59 5.95
N VAL A 161 -2.84 1.59 5.08
CA VAL A 161 -2.42 1.79 3.70
C VAL A 161 -3.64 1.62 2.82
N SER A 162 -4.00 2.64 2.08
CA SER A 162 -5.14 2.59 1.17
C SER A 162 -4.71 2.83 -0.26
N HIS A 163 -5.16 1.99 -1.19
CA HIS A 163 -5.10 2.34 -2.59
C HIS A 163 -5.70 3.74 -2.79
N ALA A 164 -5.02 4.59 -3.52
CA ALA A 164 -5.44 5.95 -3.83
C ALA A 164 -5.28 6.21 -5.33
N GLY A 165 -6.29 5.82 -6.06
CA GLY A 165 -6.45 5.99 -7.50
C GLY A 165 -7.92 5.95 -7.87
N PRO A 166 -8.35 6.45 -9.03
CA PRO A 166 -9.75 6.53 -9.40
C PRO A 166 -10.34 5.14 -9.70
N ALA A 167 -11.60 4.94 -9.34
CA ALA A 167 -12.34 3.76 -9.79
C ALA A 167 -12.68 3.87 -11.28
N SER A 168 -12.62 2.74 -12.00
CA SER A 168 -12.91 2.66 -13.45
C SER A 168 -14.36 2.99 -13.82
N ASP A 169 -15.26 2.98 -12.83
CA ASP A 169 -16.69 3.30 -13.01
C ASP A 169 -16.99 4.83 -13.00
N GLY A 170 -15.96 5.66 -12.88
CA GLY A 170 -16.09 7.12 -12.84
C GLY A 170 -16.71 7.67 -11.54
N SER A 171 -16.90 6.85 -10.51
CA SER A 171 -17.51 7.27 -9.24
C SER A 171 -16.64 8.19 -8.39
N GLY A 172 -15.35 8.34 -8.74
CA GLY A 172 -14.37 9.09 -7.95
C GLY A 172 -13.93 8.39 -6.66
N ARG A 173 -14.44 7.16 -6.39
CA ARG A 173 -13.97 6.36 -5.26
C ARG A 173 -12.46 6.10 -5.38
N GLY A 174 -11.75 6.24 -4.26
CA GLY A 174 -10.31 6.04 -4.19
C GLY A 174 -9.48 7.23 -4.65
N THR A 175 -10.05 8.27 -5.30
CA THR A 175 -9.29 9.48 -5.56
C THR A 175 -8.82 10.14 -4.25
N PRO A 176 -7.68 10.84 -4.21
CA PRO A 176 -7.22 11.52 -2.99
C PRO A 176 -8.28 12.42 -2.34
N GLU A 177 -9.08 13.15 -3.12
CA GLU A 177 -10.18 14.00 -2.63
C GLU A 177 -11.29 13.19 -1.92
N SER A 178 -11.50 11.92 -2.29
CA SER A 178 -12.53 11.07 -1.64
C SER A 178 -12.21 10.74 -0.17
N PHE A 179 -10.96 10.94 0.27
CA PHE A 179 -10.53 10.70 1.66
C PHE A 179 -10.82 11.87 2.60
N ARG A 180 -11.16 13.07 2.08
CA ARG A 180 -11.41 14.25 2.94
C ARG A 180 -12.38 14.01 4.08
N PRO A 181 -13.54 13.36 3.89
CA PRO A 181 -14.48 13.13 5.00
C PRO A 181 -13.85 12.35 6.17
N VAL A 182 -12.99 11.37 5.88
CA VAL A 182 -12.26 10.60 6.90
C VAL A 182 -11.16 11.44 7.54
N LEU A 183 -10.40 12.17 6.73
CA LEU A 183 -9.30 13.02 7.20
C LEU A 183 -9.81 14.15 8.10
N ASP A 184 -10.95 14.76 7.78
CA ASP A 184 -11.61 15.77 8.59
C ASP A 184 -12.13 15.19 9.93
N ALA A 185 -12.67 13.96 9.89
CA ALA A 185 -13.23 13.32 11.07
C ALA A 185 -12.16 12.75 12.02
N PHE A 186 -11.00 12.33 11.49
CA PHE A 186 -9.94 11.63 12.23
C PHE A 186 -8.57 12.31 12.08
N PRO A 187 -8.37 13.53 12.63
CA PRO A 187 -7.07 14.19 12.59
C PRO A 187 -5.97 13.32 13.20
N GLY A 188 -4.83 13.27 12.54
CA GLY A 188 -3.69 12.48 12.99
C GLY A 188 -3.79 10.97 12.73
N LEU A 189 -4.80 10.51 11.96
CA LEU A 189 -4.90 9.13 11.54
C LEU A 189 -3.64 8.73 10.75
N ARG A 190 -3.02 7.60 11.11
CA ARG A 190 -1.82 7.09 10.42
C ARG A 190 -2.22 6.49 9.07
N LEU A 191 -2.32 7.34 8.07
CA LEU A 191 -2.79 6.98 6.73
C LEU A 191 -1.69 7.19 5.68
N VAL A 192 -1.49 6.18 4.84
CA VAL A 192 -0.73 6.23 3.59
C VAL A 192 -1.70 6.16 2.43
N LEU A 193 -1.67 7.16 1.56
CA LEU A 193 -2.33 7.13 0.26
C LEU A 193 -1.36 6.53 -0.75
N ALA A 194 -1.67 5.33 -1.20
CA ALA A 194 -0.81 4.57 -2.10
C ALA A 194 -0.79 5.14 -3.53
N HIS A 195 0.21 4.72 -4.30
CA HIS A 195 0.38 5.05 -5.73
C HIS A 195 0.48 6.56 -6.03
N MET A 196 0.85 7.37 -5.02
CA MET A 196 0.84 8.85 -5.18
C MET A 196 -0.45 9.36 -5.84
N GLY A 197 -1.60 8.70 -5.55
CA GLY A 197 -2.90 9.09 -6.07
C GLY A 197 -3.25 8.55 -7.46
N GLY A 198 -2.41 7.69 -8.06
CA GLY A 198 -2.63 7.11 -9.38
C GLY A 198 -2.85 8.19 -10.45
N GLN A 199 -3.76 7.99 -11.38
CA GLN A 199 -4.15 8.99 -12.37
C GLN A 199 -4.61 10.34 -11.75
N SER A 200 -5.04 10.32 -10.48
CA SER A 200 -5.51 11.52 -9.76
C SER A 200 -4.42 12.25 -8.98
N TRP A 201 -3.14 11.99 -9.26
CA TRP A 201 -1.98 12.54 -8.57
C TRP A 201 -1.99 14.07 -8.40
N ARG A 202 -2.62 14.81 -9.35
CA ARG A 202 -2.73 16.27 -9.28
C ARG A 202 -3.57 16.78 -8.11
N GLN A 203 -4.31 15.90 -7.42
CA GLN A 203 -5.06 16.25 -6.21
C GLN A 203 -4.19 16.23 -4.94
N LEU A 204 -3.04 15.52 -4.96
CA LEU A 204 -2.22 15.31 -3.76
C LEU A 204 -1.67 16.60 -3.13
N PRO A 205 -1.22 17.63 -3.87
CA PRO A 205 -0.72 18.85 -3.23
C PRO A 205 -1.74 19.50 -2.29
N ALA A 206 -3.02 19.49 -2.65
CA ALA A 206 -4.08 20.01 -1.79
C ALA A 206 -4.26 19.15 -0.54
N ILE A 207 -4.30 17.82 -0.69
CA ILE A 207 -4.38 16.88 0.44
C ILE A 207 -3.16 17.04 1.37
N ALA A 208 -1.97 17.10 0.80
CA ALA A 208 -0.73 17.23 1.57
C ALA A 208 -0.65 18.53 2.37
N ARG A 209 -1.17 19.64 1.82
CA ARG A 209 -1.25 20.93 2.50
C ARG A 209 -2.27 20.93 3.62
N ASP A 210 -3.47 20.39 3.34
CA ASP A 210 -4.59 20.45 4.28
C ASP A 210 -4.46 19.41 5.41
N TYR A 211 -3.75 18.29 5.14
CA TYR A 211 -3.56 17.17 6.09
C TYR A 211 -2.08 16.79 6.22
N PRO A 212 -1.29 17.53 7.01
CA PRO A 212 0.17 17.38 7.09
C PRO A 212 0.64 16.04 7.69
N TRP A 213 -0.26 15.25 8.27
CA TRP A 213 0.04 13.93 8.83
C TRP A 213 -0.13 12.78 7.83
N VAL A 214 -0.72 13.03 6.64
CA VAL A 214 -0.90 12.01 5.60
C VAL A 214 0.44 11.73 4.92
N HIS A 215 0.71 10.47 4.70
CA HIS A 215 1.88 9.98 3.97
C HIS A 215 1.45 9.37 2.64
N PHE A 216 2.43 9.12 1.79
CA PHE A 216 2.22 8.63 0.43
C PHE A 216 3.22 7.53 0.13
N ASP A 217 2.86 6.54 -0.67
CA ASP A 217 3.84 5.67 -1.29
C ASP A 217 3.86 5.88 -2.81
N LEU A 218 5.03 5.61 -3.40
CA LEU A 218 5.26 5.79 -4.82
C LEU A 218 5.10 4.50 -5.63
N CYS A 219 4.61 3.44 -4.98
CA CYS A 219 4.49 2.16 -5.65
C CYS A 219 3.65 2.28 -6.94
N GLU A 220 3.94 1.45 -7.89
CA GLU A 220 3.32 1.41 -9.20
C GLU A 220 3.51 2.69 -10.03
N ILE A 221 3.11 3.89 -9.56
CA ILE A 221 3.21 5.12 -10.34
C ILE A 221 4.61 5.42 -10.86
N VAL A 222 5.67 5.06 -10.10
CA VAL A 222 7.06 5.26 -10.51
C VAL A 222 7.43 4.40 -11.72
N GLU A 223 6.84 3.23 -11.84
CA GLU A 223 7.00 2.33 -12.98
C GLU A 223 6.35 2.90 -14.27
N TRP A 224 5.31 3.72 -14.11
CA TRP A 224 4.51 4.28 -15.19
C TRP A 224 4.89 5.69 -15.59
N LEU A 225 5.96 6.28 -15.06
CA LEU A 225 6.36 7.65 -15.40
C LEU A 225 6.52 7.82 -16.92
N GLY A 226 5.86 8.86 -17.45
CA GLY A 226 5.84 9.14 -18.88
C GLY A 226 4.74 8.43 -19.68
N ALA A 227 3.96 7.54 -19.08
CA ALA A 227 2.74 7.01 -19.70
C ALA A 227 1.70 8.12 -19.92
N SER A 228 0.75 7.91 -20.83
CA SER A 228 -0.15 8.98 -21.34
C SER A 228 -1.01 9.65 -20.26
N LEU A 229 -1.31 8.97 -19.15
CA LEU A 229 -2.11 9.48 -18.02
C LEU A 229 -1.30 9.63 -16.74
N ALA A 230 -0.04 9.17 -16.73
CA ALA A 230 0.89 9.30 -15.61
C ALA A 230 1.64 10.66 -15.66
N PRO A 231 2.30 11.06 -14.58
CA PRO A 231 3.22 12.19 -14.62
C PRO A 231 4.48 11.87 -15.45
N THR A 232 5.08 12.88 -16.04
CA THR A 232 6.47 12.81 -16.48
C THR A 232 7.40 12.77 -15.26
N GLU A 233 8.66 12.34 -15.44
CA GLU A 233 9.65 12.37 -14.34
C GLU A 233 9.76 13.75 -13.69
N GLY A 234 9.76 14.82 -14.48
CA GLY A 234 9.84 16.20 -13.97
C GLY A 234 8.61 16.59 -13.17
N GLU A 235 7.39 16.23 -13.63
CA GLU A 235 6.16 16.44 -12.88
C GLU A 235 6.13 15.62 -11.59
N PHE A 236 6.61 14.37 -11.62
CA PHE A 236 6.67 13.51 -10.45
C PHE A 236 7.63 14.07 -9.37
N VAL A 237 8.81 14.49 -9.76
CA VAL A 237 9.77 15.14 -8.84
C VAL A 237 9.20 16.45 -8.28
N GLY A 238 8.51 17.22 -9.11
CA GLY A 238 7.74 18.40 -8.65
C GLY A 238 6.70 18.03 -7.60
N LEU A 239 5.91 16.98 -7.86
CA LEU A 239 4.91 16.46 -6.93
C LEU A 239 5.53 16.01 -5.61
N VAL A 240 6.63 15.23 -5.65
CA VAL A 240 7.36 14.80 -4.42
C VAL A 240 7.76 16.01 -3.58
N ARG A 241 8.22 17.10 -4.20
CA ARG A 241 8.58 18.33 -3.50
C ARG A 241 7.40 19.07 -2.91
N GLU A 242 6.28 19.13 -3.64
CA GLU A 242 5.05 19.79 -3.17
C GLU A 242 4.41 19.04 -2.00
N VAL A 243 4.37 17.71 -2.04
CA VAL A 243 3.82 16.92 -0.92
C VAL A 243 4.81 16.80 0.24
N GLY A 244 6.10 17.02 0.00
CA GLY A 244 7.20 16.92 0.95
C GLY A 244 7.91 15.57 0.91
N PRO A 245 9.21 15.53 0.51
CA PRO A 245 9.98 14.28 0.36
C PRO A 245 10.00 13.42 1.62
N GLY A 246 9.91 14.03 2.81
CA GLY A 246 9.86 13.31 4.09
C GLY A 246 8.57 12.54 4.36
N ARG A 247 7.57 12.62 3.47
CA ARG A 247 6.29 11.91 3.58
C ARG A 247 6.06 10.89 2.45
N VAL A 248 6.99 10.79 1.50
CA VAL A 248 6.93 9.82 0.40
C VAL A 248 7.76 8.61 0.77
N MET A 249 7.23 7.43 0.54
CA MET A 249 7.86 6.14 0.86
C MET A 249 7.92 5.25 -0.39
N MET A 250 8.97 4.44 -0.49
CA MET A 250 9.08 3.43 -1.54
C MET A 250 8.15 2.25 -1.24
N GLY A 251 7.45 1.77 -2.24
CA GLY A 251 6.72 0.53 -2.29
C GLY A 251 6.83 -0.06 -3.69
N SER A 252 6.93 -1.36 -3.81
CA SER A 252 7.11 -2.03 -5.10
C SER A 252 5.81 -2.45 -5.77
N ASP A 253 4.76 -2.68 -4.98
CA ASP A 253 3.57 -3.41 -5.43
C ASP A 253 3.88 -4.86 -5.85
N PHE A 254 4.91 -5.46 -5.21
CA PHE A 254 5.22 -6.87 -5.43
C PHE A 254 3.97 -7.75 -5.20
N PRO A 255 3.64 -8.72 -6.04
CA PRO A 255 4.45 -9.32 -7.11
C PRO A 255 4.13 -8.82 -8.53
N TRP A 256 3.59 -7.62 -8.69
CA TRP A 256 3.40 -7.04 -10.03
C TRP A 256 4.71 -6.44 -10.55
N TYR A 257 5.53 -5.84 -9.67
CA TYR A 257 6.86 -5.31 -9.99
C TYR A 257 7.91 -5.90 -9.06
N ASP A 258 9.17 -5.86 -9.49
CA ASP A 258 10.31 -6.33 -8.70
C ASP A 258 10.81 -5.23 -7.76
N ILE A 259 11.15 -5.60 -6.51
CA ILE A 259 11.57 -4.65 -5.46
C ILE A 259 12.86 -3.93 -5.88
N ASP A 260 13.86 -4.68 -6.39
CA ASP A 260 15.14 -4.15 -6.85
C ASP A 260 14.97 -3.19 -8.03
N HIS A 261 14.09 -3.49 -8.97
CA HIS A 261 13.76 -2.59 -10.07
C HIS A 261 13.18 -1.27 -9.58
N THR A 262 12.22 -1.32 -8.66
CA THR A 262 11.63 -0.10 -8.07
C THR A 262 12.67 0.72 -7.29
N VAL A 263 13.58 0.06 -6.57
CA VAL A 263 14.72 0.74 -5.91
C VAL A 263 15.59 1.48 -6.92
N ASP A 264 15.94 0.83 -8.03
CA ASP A 264 16.75 1.45 -9.09
C ASP A 264 16.04 2.66 -9.70
N LEU A 265 14.75 2.56 -9.99
CA LEU A 265 13.95 3.69 -10.49
C LEU A 265 14.00 4.89 -9.52
N VAL A 266 13.87 4.66 -8.20
CA VAL A 266 13.97 5.75 -7.21
C VAL A 266 15.38 6.36 -7.18
N LEU A 267 16.42 5.52 -7.28
CA LEU A 267 17.81 5.98 -7.30
C LEU A 267 18.12 6.80 -8.56
N ASP A 268 17.49 6.49 -9.68
CA ASP A 268 17.70 7.16 -10.97
C ASP A 268 16.85 8.43 -11.13
N LEU A 269 15.83 8.69 -10.28
CA LEU A 269 15.01 9.90 -10.39
C LEU A 269 15.87 11.16 -10.44
N PRO A 270 15.76 11.98 -11.52
CA PRO A 270 16.57 13.20 -11.63
C PRO A 270 16.08 14.28 -10.66
N GLY A 271 16.99 15.17 -10.25
CA GLY A 271 16.62 16.36 -9.49
C GLY A 271 16.27 16.15 -8.01
N LEU A 272 16.25 14.91 -7.51
CA LEU A 272 16.23 14.61 -6.08
C LEU A 272 17.66 14.43 -5.56
N THR A 273 17.92 14.94 -4.35
CA THR A 273 19.20 14.72 -3.67
C THR A 273 19.33 13.26 -3.19
N VAL A 274 20.57 12.80 -2.99
CA VAL A 274 20.81 11.46 -2.41
C VAL A 274 20.10 11.29 -1.07
N ALA A 275 20.08 12.32 -0.23
CA ALA A 275 19.41 12.27 1.07
C ALA A 275 17.88 12.12 0.93
N GLU A 276 17.25 12.82 -0.03
CA GLU A 276 15.82 12.66 -0.33
C GLU A 276 15.51 11.24 -0.81
N LYS A 277 16.32 10.70 -1.73
CA LYS A 277 16.17 9.32 -2.23
C LYS A 277 16.32 8.30 -1.11
N HIS A 278 17.34 8.41 -0.25
CA HIS A 278 17.53 7.52 0.91
C HIS A 278 16.35 7.62 1.90
N ALA A 279 15.83 8.83 2.14
CA ALA A 279 14.66 9.01 2.97
C ALA A 279 13.43 8.29 2.40
N MET A 280 13.20 8.39 1.09
CA MET A 280 12.08 7.73 0.40
C MET A 280 12.26 6.21 0.36
N LEU A 281 13.49 5.70 0.15
CA LEU A 281 13.77 4.28 0.08
C LEU A 281 13.52 3.52 1.40
N GLY A 282 13.64 4.19 2.57
CA GLY A 282 13.41 3.47 3.82
C GLY A 282 13.29 4.31 5.08
N GLU A 283 14.01 5.44 5.22
CA GLU A 283 14.01 6.19 6.49
C GLU A 283 12.62 6.75 6.83
N ASN A 284 11.84 7.20 5.83
CA ASN A 284 10.48 7.69 6.04
C ASN A 284 9.57 6.56 6.52
N ALA A 285 9.67 5.39 5.90
CA ALA A 285 8.93 4.19 6.29
C ALA A 285 9.29 3.72 7.69
N ALA A 286 10.60 3.69 8.01
CA ALA A 286 11.06 3.31 9.34
C ALA A 286 10.45 4.21 10.43
N ARG A 287 10.39 5.53 10.19
CA ARG A 287 9.74 6.46 11.12
C ARG A 287 8.23 6.26 11.20
N PHE A 288 7.56 6.16 10.04
CA PHE A 288 6.10 6.05 9.99
C PHE A 288 5.61 4.74 10.60
N PHE A 289 6.21 3.60 10.23
CA PHE A 289 5.83 2.29 10.74
C PHE A 289 6.52 1.93 12.06
N ARG A 290 7.41 2.78 12.57
CA ARG A 290 8.17 2.57 13.83
C ARG A 290 8.97 1.27 13.80
N LEU A 291 9.68 1.04 12.70
CA LEU A 291 10.52 -0.14 12.54
C LEU A 291 11.78 -0.03 13.40
N SER A 292 12.19 -1.13 13.98
CA SER A 292 13.44 -1.21 14.75
C SER A 292 14.60 -1.50 13.81
N VAL A 293 15.20 -0.45 13.26
CA VAL A 293 16.31 -0.50 12.29
C VAL A 293 17.67 -0.50 12.95
#